data_86b557152f8e294f9f76b4ea165039fa
#
_entry.id   86b557152f8e294f9f76b4ea165039fa
#
_cell.length_a   1.000
_cell.length_b   1.000
_cell.length_c   1.000
_cell.angle_alpha   90.00
_cell.angle_beta   90.00
_cell.angle_gamma   90.00
#
_symmetry.space_group_name_H-M   'P 1'
#
loop_
_entity.id
_entity.type
_entity.pdbx_description
1 polymer ?
#
loop_
_entity_poly.entity_id
_entity_poly.type
_entity_poly.pdbx_seq_one_letter_code
_entity_poly.pdbx_strand_id
1 'polypeptide(L)'
;MNTLSLVASTIAISVSGVLSPGPLTTSAIAVGAKRCAKGGFLIAFGHMLFEFPYIMIIASLYSTIEFLLKNATVSCVLAFAISFFILFFSYMTIKEGVSIIRSGSIHIEESAKYMFNPILVGVALTGLNPYFLLWWLSVGLPLIRASASMGFSFLLLMYVAHVWMDYFWLTLMGLAGEGSVKILKSKGYGVLLIVLGAVLILFAMNISLEIFLNLDFLPF
;
A
#
# COMPACT_ATOMS: atom_id res chain seq x y z
N MET A 1 16.83 -20.42 0.04
CA MET A 1 16.58 -19.44 1.13
C MET A 1 16.19 -20.22 2.38
N ASN A 2 16.68 -19.85 3.57
CA ASN A 2 16.24 -20.48 4.82
C ASN A 2 15.04 -19.72 5.42
N THR A 3 14.38 -20.32 6.43
CA THR A 3 13.18 -19.74 7.06
C THR A 3 13.40 -18.35 7.63
N LEU A 4 14.54 -18.13 8.31
CA LEU A 4 14.87 -16.83 8.90
C LEU A 4 15.07 -15.76 7.84
N SER A 5 15.79 -16.09 6.76
CA SER A 5 15.99 -15.19 5.62
C SER A 5 14.67 -14.85 4.92
N LEU A 6 13.74 -15.82 4.78
CA LEU A 6 12.42 -15.55 4.22
C LEU A 6 11.64 -14.53 5.07
N VAL A 7 11.56 -14.76 6.37
CA VAL A 7 10.83 -13.86 7.30
C VAL A 7 11.47 -12.47 7.32
N ALA A 8 12.81 -12.40 7.43
CA ALA A 8 13.52 -11.12 7.45
C ALA A 8 13.34 -10.32 6.15
N SER A 9 13.46 -10.98 4.98
CA SER A 9 13.23 -10.35 3.68
C SER A 9 11.78 -9.91 3.53
N THR A 10 10.82 -10.74 3.98
CA THR A 10 9.40 -10.37 3.94
C THR A 10 9.15 -9.10 4.73
N ILE A 11 9.61 -9.03 5.98
CA ILE A 11 9.43 -7.84 6.82
C ILE A 11 10.07 -6.61 6.18
N ALA A 12 11.33 -6.72 5.73
CA ALA A 12 12.07 -5.60 5.16
C ALA A 12 11.40 -5.04 3.89
N ILE A 13 10.97 -5.91 2.99
CA ILE A 13 10.32 -5.52 1.74
C ILE A 13 8.90 -4.99 2.00
N SER A 14 8.16 -5.61 2.92
CA SER A 14 6.78 -5.23 3.26
C SER A 14 6.65 -3.82 3.82
N VAL A 15 7.68 -3.31 4.51
CA VAL A 15 7.70 -1.92 5.02
C VAL A 15 7.36 -0.92 3.91
N SER A 16 7.87 -1.12 2.70
CA SER A 16 7.63 -0.21 1.58
C SER A 16 6.17 -0.18 1.11
N GLY A 17 5.48 -1.33 1.16
CA GLY A 17 4.06 -1.43 0.82
C GLY A 17 3.15 -0.93 1.95
N VAL A 18 3.38 -1.45 3.17
CA VAL A 18 2.55 -1.19 4.36
C VAL A 18 2.55 0.30 4.74
N LEU A 19 3.71 0.94 4.77
CA LEU A 19 3.82 2.35 5.15
C LEU A 19 3.46 3.31 3.99
N SER A 20 3.16 2.78 2.82
CA SER A 20 2.78 3.61 1.67
C SER A 20 1.52 4.44 1.98
N PRO A 21 1.60 5.77 1.79
CA PRO A 21 0.42 6.61 1.95
C PRO A 21 -0.58 6.30 0.83
N GLY A 22 -1.83 6.05 1.20
CA GLY A 22 -2.81 5.66 0.21
C GLY A 22 -4.24 5.83 0.68
N PRO A 23 -5.23 5.53 -0.21
CA PRO A 23 -6.64 5.59 0.13
C PRO A 23 -6.98 4.76 1.38
N LEU A 24 -6.30 3.63 1.56
CA LEU A 24 -6.51 2.74 2.70
C LEU A 24 -6.05 3.40 4.02
N THR A 25 -4.84 3.96 4.04
CA THR A 25 -4.28 4.70 5.19
C THR A 25 -5.15 5.93 5.54
N THR A 26 -5.53 6.71 4.52
CA THR A 26 -6.40 7.88 4.69
C THR A 26 -7.77 7.48 5.26
N SER A 27 -8.34 6.38 4.77
CA SER A 27 -9.61 5.86 5.28
C SER A 27 -9.50 5.34 6.71
N ALA A 28 -8.37 4.70 7.07
CA ALA A 28 -8.13 4.26 8.45
C ALA A 28 -8.09 5.46 9.41
N ILE A 29 -7.46 6.57 9.02
CA ILE A 29 -7.46 7.82 9.78
C ILE A 29 -8.89 8.40 9.89
N ALA A 30 -9.63 8.48 8.78
CA ALA A 30 -10.98 9.04 8.72
C ALA A 30 -11.98 8.23 9.55
N VAL A 31 -11.93 6.90 9.46
CA VAL A 31 -12.78 6.01 10.27
C VAL A 31 -12.35 6.02 11.73
N GLY A 32 -11.05 6.06 11.96
CA GLY A 32 -10.46 6.14 13.29
C GLY A 32 -10.88 7.39 14.06
N ALA A 33 -11.01 8.52 13.39
CA ALA A 33 -11.54 9.75 13.98
C ALA A 33 -12.94 9.59 14.63
N LYS A 34 -13.71 8.58 14.16
CA LYS A 34 -15.05 8.27 14.67
C LYS A 34 -15.11 7.00 15.55
N ARG A 35 -14.21 6.03 15.31
CA ARG A 35 -14.27 4.68 15.88
C ARG A 35 -12.97 4.23 16.54
N CYS A 36 -12.02 5.13 16.71
CA CYS A 36 -10.69 4.88 17.29
C CYS A 36 -9.94 3.74 16.58
N ALA A 37 -9.08 3.06 17.31
CA ALA A 37 -8.32 1.89 16.84
C ALA A 37 -9.19 0.82 16.17
N LYS A 38 -10.42 0.60 16.67
CA LYS A 38 -11.34 -0.40 16.11
C LYS A 38 -11.68 -0.14 14.64
N GLY A 39 -11.75 1.12 14.22
CA GLY A 39 -11.99 1.48 12.83
C GLY A 39 -10.85 1.05 11.92
N GLY A 40 -9.61 1.36 12.29
CA GLY A 40 -8.41 0.93 11.57
C GLY A 40 -8.24 -0.59 11.53
N PHE A 41 -8.48 -1.27 12.66
CA PHE A 41 -8.44 -2.73 12.73
C PHE A 41 -9.45 -3.39 11.77
N LEU A 42 -10.68 -2.90 11.71
CA LEU A 42 -11.71 -3.44 10.80
C LEU A 42 -11.39 -3.17 9.32
N ILE A 43 -10.74 -2.05 9.00
CA ILE A 43 -10.22 -1.79 7.66
C ILE A 43 -9.11 -2.78 7.33
N ALA A 44 -8.16 -3.03 8.26
CA ALA A 44 -7.11 -4.02 8.08
C ALA A 44 -7.69 -5.43 7.85
N PHE A 45 -8.74 -5.79 8.57
CA PHE A 45 -9.44 -7.06 8.36
C PHE A 45 -10.05 -7.14 6.96
N GLY A 46 -10.69 -6.08 6.48
CA GLY A 46 -11.20 -5.99 5.12
C GLY A 46 -10.08 -6.08 4.06
N HIS A 47 -8.95 -5.41 4.31
CA HIS A 47 -7.76 -5.51 3.48
C HIS A 47 -7.28 -6.97 3.35
N MET A 48 -7.10 -7.65 4.47
CA MET A 48 -6.70 -9.05 4.53
C MET A 48 -7.66 -9.98 3.76
N LEU A 49 -8.98 -9.74 3.84
CA LEU A 49 -9.97 -10.55 3.14
C LEU A 49 -9.83 -10.48 1.61
N PHE A 50 -9.31 -9.40 1.07
CA PHE A 50 -8.97 -9.29 -0.35
C PHE A 50 -7.56 -9.78 -0.64
N GLU A 51 -6.59 -9.36 0.15
CA GLU A 51 -5.17 -9.61 -0.06
C GLU A 51 -4.82 -11.10 -0.04
N PHE A 52 -5.30 -11.83 0.96
CA PHE A 52 -4.97 -13.26 1.09
C PHE A 52 -5.38 -14.08 -0.14
N PRO A 53 -6.65 -14.03 -0.64
CA PRO A 53 -7.01 -14.68 -1.88
C PRO A 53 -6.19 -14.20 -3.08
N TYR A 54 -5.87 -12.92 -3.15
CA TYR A 54 -5.09 -12.34 -4.24
C TYR A 54 -3.67 -12.94 -4.28
N ILE A 55 -2.99 -13.02 -3.14
CA ILE A 55 -1.67 -13.68 -3.02
C ILE A 55 -1.75 -15.16 -3.41
N MET A 56 -2.80 -15.87 -2.99
CA MET A 56 -2.99 -17.28 -3.35
C MET A 56 -3.16 -17.46 -4.86
N ILE A 57 -3.88 -16.56 -5.51
CA ILE A 57 -4.03 -16.55 -6.98
C ILE A 57 -2.67 -16.29 -7.65
N ILE A 58 -1.92 -15.28 -7.21
CA ILE A 58 -0.57 -15.00 -7.74
C ILE A 58 0.34 -16.21 -7.54
N ALA A 59 0.36 -16.83 -6.36
CA ALA A 59 1.17 -18.00 -6.08
C ALA A 59 0.83 -19.20 -6.99
N SER A 60 -0.46 -19.38 -7.29
CA SER A 60 -0.93 -20.44 -8.19
C SER A 60 -0.57 -20.20 -9.66
N LEU A 61 -0.49 -18.93 -10.07
CA LEU A 61 -0.24 -18.51 -11.45
C LEU A 61 1.16 -17.93 -11.65
N TYR A 62 2.06 -18.04 -10.66
CA TYR A 62 3.33 -17.33 -10.69
C TYR A 62 4.18 -17.63 -11.93
N SER A 63 4.20 -18.87 -12.41
CA SER A 63 4.95 -19.27 -13.62
C SER A 63 4.42 -18.60 -14.89
N THR A 64 3.09 -18.45 -14.99
CA THR A 64 2.44 -17.73 -16.09
C THR A 64 2.74 -16.24 -16.00
N ILE A 65 2.66 -15.67 -14.82
CA ILE A 65 2.98 -14.25 -14.55
C ILE A 65 4.46 -13.99 -14.87
N GLU A 66 5.36 -14.84 -14.39
CA GLU A 66 6.79 -14.73 -14.68
C GLU A 66 7.08 -14.80 -16.20
N PHE A 67 6.42 -15.72 -16.91
CA PHE A 67 6.55 -15.82 -18.36
C PHE A 67 6.10 -14.53 -19.07
N LEU A 68 4.96 -13.97 -18.65
CA LEU A 68 4.46 -12.70 -19.20
C LEU A 68 5.41 -11.54 -18.90
N LEU A 69 5.95 -11.47 -17.68
CA LEU A 69 6.89 -10.41 -17.26
C LEU A 69 8.25 -10.49 -17.95
N LYS A 70 8.66 -11.65 -18.47
CA LYS A 70 9.87 -11.77 -19.31
C LYS A 70 9.69 -11.16 -20.70
N ASN A 71 8.46 -10.91 -21.13
CA ASN A 71 8.21 -10.20 -22.37
C ASN A 71 8.46 -8.70 -22.18
N ALA A 72 9.44 -8.16 -22.90
CA ALA A 72 9.85 -6.75 -22.76
C ALA A 72 8.68 -5.77 -22.96
N THR A 73 7.78 -6.05 -23.93
CA THR A 73 6.61 -5.20 -24.18
C THR A 73 5.66 -5.20 -22.98
N VAL A 74 5.38 -6.38 -22.42
CA VAL A 74 4.51 -6.52 -21.24
C VAL A 74 5.13 -5.77 -20.05
N SER A 75 6.42 -5.96 -19.78
CA SER A 75 7.13 -5.27 -18.71
C SER A 75 7.13 -3.76 -18.89
N CYS A 76 7.38 -3.25 -20.08
CA CYS A 76 7.31 -1.81 -20.37
C CYS A 76 5.90 -1.23 -20.17
N VAL A 77 4.85 -1.93 -20.63
CA VAL A 77 3.47 -1.49 -20.46
C VAL A 77 3.09 -1.46 -18.97
N LEU A 78 3.45 -2.50 -18.23
CA LEU A 78 3.21 -2.56 -16.77
C LEU A 78 3.98 -1.46 -16.04
N ALA A 79 5.25 -1.25 -16.36
CA ALA A 79 6.07 -0.20 -15.77
C ALA A 79 5.48 1.19 -16.03
N PHE A 80 5.04 1.45 -17.25
CA PHE A 80 4.37 2.70 -17.59
C PHE A 80 3.07 2.88 -16.79
N ALA A 81 2.25 1.83 -16.71
CA ALA A 81 1.00 1.86 -15.95
C ALA A 81 1.26 2.10 -14.45
N ILE A 82 2.26 1.41 -13.86
CA ILE A 82 2.65 1.59 -12.46
C ILE A 82 3.13 3.02 -12.21
N SER A 83 4.07 3.52 -13.02
CA SER A 83 4.63 4.85 -12.87
C SER A 83 3.57 5.94 -13.02
N PHE A 84 2.72 5.82 -14.05
CA PHE A 84 1.59 6.74 -14.26
C PHE A 84 0.65 6.77 -13.06
N PHE A 85 0.31 5.58 -12.54
CA PHE A 85 -0.59 5.49 -11.39
C PHE A 85 0.01 6.08 -10.12
N ILE A 86 1.28 5.78 -9.83
CA ILE A 86 1.98 6.34 -8.65
C ILE A 86 2.05 7.86 -8.76
N LEU A 87 2.36 8.41 -9.94
CA LEU A 87 2.40 9.86 -10.18
C LEU A 87 1.01 10.50 -10.04
N PHE A 88 -0.03 9.86 -10.58
CA PHE A 88 -1.41 10.32 -10.43
C PHE A 88 -1.83 10.35 -8.95
N PHE A 89 -1.55 9.26 -8.23
CA PHE A 89 -1.85 9.16 -6.82
C PHE A 89 -1.07 10.17 -5.97
N SER A 90 0.22 10.35 -6.26
CA SER A 90 1.07 11.38 -5.65
C SER A 90 0.47 12.79 -5.86
N TYR A 91 0.07 13.11 -7.08
CA TYR A 91 -0.60 14.38 -7.39
C TYR A 91 -1.85 14.58 -6.53
N MET A 92 -2.71 13.56 -6.44
CA MET A 92 -3.93 13.61 -5.61
C MET A 92 -3.59 13.85 -4.13
N THR A 93 -2.61 13.13 -3.60
CA THR A 93 -2.16 13.26 -2.21
C THR A 93 -1.60 14.65 -1.91
N ILE A 94 -0.76 15.19 -2.79
CA ILE A 94 -0.20 16.56 -2.65
C ILE A 94 -1.33 17.59 -2.75
N LYS A 95 -2.23 17.45 -3.71
CA LYS A 95 -3.37 18.36 -3.89
C LYS A 95 -4.25 18.40 -2.65
N GLU A 96 -4.54 17.24 -2.04
CA GLU A 96 -5.28 17.14 -0.78
C GLU A 96 -4.53 17.85 0.35
N GLY A 97 -3.23 17.58 0.51
CA GLY A 97 -2.40 18.25 1.52
C GLY A 97 -2.42 19.77 1.38
N VAL A 98 -2.28 20.30 0.16
CA VAL A 98 -2.35 21.74 -0.14
C VAL A 98 -3.76 22.29 0.18
N SER A 99 -4.82 21.57 -0.17
CA SER A 99 -6.21 21.96 0.12
C SER A 99 -6.44 22.10 1.62
N ILE A 100 -5.98 21.15 2.41
CA ILE A 100 -6.10 21.15 3.88
C ILE A 100 -5.32 22.33 4.48
N ILE A 101 -4.13 22.65 3.98
CA ILE A 101 -3.35 23.80 4.45
C ILE A 101 -4.07 25.11 4.13
N ARG A 102 -4.68 25.24 2.95
CA ARG A 102 -5.39 26.43 2.52
C ARG A 102 -6.71 26.66 3.24
N SER A 103 -7.50 25.61 3.40
CA SER A 103 -8.80 25.66 4.07
C SER A 103 -8.68 25.80 5.59
N GLY A 104 -7.54 25.41 6.17
CA GLY A 104 -7.35 25.34 7.61
C GLY A 104 -8.17 24.24 8.30
N SER A 105 -8.93 23.46 7.53
CA SER A 105 -9.81 22.39 8.01
C SER A 105 -9.51 21.09 7.26
N ILE A 106 -9.53 19.98 7.99
CA ILE A 106 -9.56 18.66 7.39
C ILE A 106 -11.02 18.44 6.99
N HIS A 107 -11.34 18.72 5.72
CA HIS A 107 -12.62 18.30 5.16
C HIS A 107 -12.57 16.77 5.03
N ILE A 108 -12.97 16.09 6.08
CA ILE A 108 -13.44 14.72 5.95
C ILE A 108 -14.72 14.88 5.13
N GLU A 109 -14.65 14.62 3.82
CA GLU A 109 -15.81 14.76 2.93
C GLU A 109 -17.04 14.17 3.58
N GLU A 110 -18.19 14.81 3.38
CA GLU A 110 -19.49 14.33 3.89
C GLU A 110 -19.82 12.89 3.45
N SER A 111 -19.15 12.39 2.41
CA SER A 111 -19.11 10.97 2.02
C SER A 111 -18.72 10.04 3.18
N ALA A 112 -17.92 10.48 4.14
CA ALA A 112 -17.65 9.72 5.37
C ALA A 112 -18.88 9.66 6.30
N LYS A 113 -19.91 10.46 6.08
CA LYS A 113 -21.14 10.48 6.88
C LYS A 113 -22.05 9.29 6.57
N TYR A 114 -21.96 8.74 5.36
CA TYR A 114 -22.64 7.53 4.90
C TYR A 114 -21.72 6.29 4.91
N MET A 115 -20.69 6.30 5.72
CA MET A 115 -19.66 5.29 5.65
C MET A 115 -20.19 3.91 5.94
N PHE A 116 -20.18 3.17 4.86
CA PHE A 116 -20.15 1.74 4.72
C PHE A 116 -19.38 1.04 5.87
N ASN A 117 -19.72 -0.20 6.10
CA ASN A 117 -18.98 -1.09 6.99
C ASN A 117 -17.46 -0.94 6.74
N PRO A 118 -16.62 -0.64 7.76
CA PRO A 118 -15.17 -0.48 7.58
C PRO A 118 -14.49 -1.67 6.90
N ILE A 119 -15.02 -2.87 7.08
CA ILE A 119 -14.54 -4.08 6.39
C ILE A 119 -14.74 -3.95 4.87
N LEU A 120 -15.93 -3.51 4.44
CA LEU A 120 -16.18 -3.30 3.00
C LEU A 120 -15.31 -2.20 2.42
N VAL A 121 -15.03 -1.15 3.20
CA VAL A 121 -14.07 -0.11 2.81
C VAL A 121 -12.68 -0.72 2.62
N GLY A 122 -12.22 -1.55 3.55
CA GLY A 122 -10.95 -2.25 3.44
C GLY A 122 -10.87 -3.13 2.19
N VAL A 123 -11.88 -3.96 1.93
CA VAL A 123 -11.96 -4.81 0.72
C VAL A 123 -11.93 -3.97 -0.55
N ALA A 124 -12.82 -2.97 -0.65
CA ALA A 124 -12.98 -2.17 -1.87
C ALA A 124 -11.74 -1.33 -2.18
N LEU A 125 -11.20 -0.63 -1.18
CA LEU A 125 -10.02 0.22 -1.39
C LEU A 125 -8.74 -0.59 -1.64
N THR A 126 -8.68 -1.84 -1.21
CA THR A 126 -7.59 -2.75 -1.56
C THR A 126 -7.74 -3.25 -3.00
N GLY A 127 -8.90 -3.79 -3.33
CA GLY A 127 -9.13 -4.37 -4.65
C GLY A 127 -9.17 -3.36 -5.79
N LEU A 128 -9.57 -2.12 -5.52
CA LEU A 128 -9.59 -1.02 -6.49
C LEU A 128 -8.31 -0.19 -6.47
N ASN A 129 -7.32 -0.54 -5.65
CA ASN A 129 -6.04 0.16 -5.58
C ASN A 129 -5.01 -0.49 -6.52
N PRO A 130 -4.77 0.07 -7.70
CA PRO A 130 -3.79 -0.51 -8.64
C PRO A 130 -2.36 -0.49 -8.08
N TYR A 131 -2.00 0.47 -7.21
CA TYR A 131 -0.70 0.45 -6.54
C TYR A 131 -0.52 -0.82 -5.72
N PHE A 132 -1.51 -1.21 -4.92
CA PHE A 132 -1.49 -2.45 -4.13
C PHE A 132 -1.37 -3.69 -5.04
N LEU A 133 -2.22 -3.75 -6.08
CA LEU A 133 -2.20 -4.89 -7.00
C LEU A 133 -0.85 -5.05 -7.71
N LEU A 134 -0.29 -3.94 -8.17
CA LEU A 134 0.97 -3.91 -8.89
C LEU A 134 2.17 -4.11 -7.96
N TRP A 135 2.10 -3.67 -6.70
CA TRP A 135 3.14 -3.92 -5.71
C TRP A 135 3.34 -5.43 -5.49
N TRP A 136 2.26 -6.20 -5.35
CA TRP A 136 2.36 -7.65 -5.24
C TRP A 136 2.83 -8.35 -6.52
N LEU A 137 2.48 -7.80 -7.69
CA LEU A 137 2.93 -8.33 -9.00
C LEU A 137 4.38 -7.96 -9.36
N SER A 138 4.99 -7.01 -8.64
CA SER A 138 6.37 -6.55 -8.87
C SER A 138 7.26 -6.81 -7.66
N VAL A 139 7.17 -5.96 -6.64
CA VAL A 139 8.03 -5.99 -5.45
C VAL A 139 7.75 -7.22 -4.57
N GLY A 140 6.50 -7.63 -4.43
CA GLY A 140 6.08 -8.80 -3.65
C GLY A 140 6.25 -10.14 -4.36
N LEU A 141 6.31 -10.14 -5.71
CA LEU A 141 6.36 -11.37 -6.51
C LEU A 141 7.56 -12.27 -6.18
N PRO A 142 8.80 -11.77 -5.99
CA PRO A 142 9.94 -12.59 -5.58
C PRO A 142 9.72 -13.30 -4.24
N LEU A 143 9.03 -12.66 -3.29
CA LEU A 143 8.70 -13.26 -1.99
C LEU A 143 7.69 -14.41 -2.15
N ILE A 144 6.64 -14.19 -2.95
CA ILE A 144 5.64 -15.21 -3.26
C ILE A 144 6.31 -16.39 -3.94
N ARG A 145 7.16 -16.16 -4.96
CA ARG A 145 7.89 -17.19 -5.67
C ARG A 145 8.79 -18.00 -4.73
N ALA A 146 9.60 -17.32 -3.94
CA ALA A 146 10.53 -17.97 -3.03
C ALA A 146 9.80 -18.82 -1.98
N SER A 147 8.73 -18.29 -1.38
CA SER A 147 7.95 -19.02 -0.38
C SER A 147 7.16 -20.18 -1.00
N ALA A 148 6.51 -19.99 -2.15
CA ALA A 148 5.78 -21.04 -2.84
C ALA A 148 6.69 -22.21 -3.28
N SER A 149 7.92 -21.93 -3.73
CA SER A 149 8.90 -22.98 -4.08
C SER A 149 9.37 -23.81 -2.88
N MET A 150 9.26 -23.28 -1.65
CA MET A 150 9.55 -23.98 -0.40
C MET A 150 8.34 -24.79 0.12
N GLY A 151 7.14 -24.52 -0.38
CA GLY A 151 5.90 -25.19 -0.06
C GLY A 151 4.85 -24.29 0.59
N PHE A 152 3.62 -24.80 0.65
CA PHE A 152 2.45 -24.02 1.11
C PHE A 152 2.62 -23.44 2.53
N SER A 153 3.23 -24.20 3.45
CA SER A 153 3.47 -23.72 4.82
C SER A 153 4.40 -22.48 4.85
N PHE A 154 5.35 -22.41 3.94
CA PHE A 154 6.24 -21.25 3.84
C PHE A 154 5.54 -20.04 3.19
N LEU A 155 4.62 -20.27 2.26
CA LEU A 155 3.76 -19.22 1.72
C LEU A 155 2.87 -18.61 2.82
N LEU A 156 2.27 -19.44 3.67
CA LEU A 156 1.52 -18.97 4.83
C LEU A 156 2.40 -18.23 5.83
N LEU A 157 3.61 -18.73 6.10
CA LEU A 157 4.57 -18.06 6.99
C LEU A 157 4.97 -16.68 6.45
N MET A 158 5.27 -16.57 5.15
CA MET A 158 5.54 -15.31 4.47
C MET A 158 4.35 -14.35 4.63
N TYR A 159 3.13 -14.83 4.39
CA TYR A 159 1.93 -14.02 4.54
C TYR A 159 1.72 -13.53 5.97
N VAL A 160 1.87 -14.39 6.97
CA VAL A 160 1.78 -14.00 8.39
C VAL A 160 2.86 -12.97 8.76
N ALA A 161 4.09 -13.13 8.23
CA ALA A 161 5.17 -12.18 8.43
C ALA A 161 4.91 -10.81 7.79
N HIS A 162 3.99 -10.72 6.82
CA HIS A 162 3.56 -9.49 6.17
C HIS A 162 2.34 -8.87 6.87
N VAL A 163 1.24 -9.61 6.97
CA VAL A 163 -0.09 -9.08 7.29
C VAL A 163 -0.20 -8.44 8.68
N TRP A 164 0.56 -8.90 9.66
CA TRP A 164 0.55 -8.29 11.00
C TRP A 164 0.98 -6.81 10.96
N MET A 165 1.83 -6.44 9.98
CA MET A 165 2.28 -5.07 9.80
C MET A 165 1.14 -4.19 9.29
N ASP A 166 0.27 -4.70 8.40
CA ASP A 166 -0.93 -3.99 7.94
C ASP A 166 -1.90 -3.76 9.09
N TYR A 167 -2.13 -4.79 9.92
CA TYR A 167 -2.95 -4.64 11.13
C TYR A 167 -2.37 -3.61 12.08
N PHE A 168 -1.07 -3.66 12.33
CA PHE A 168 -0.38 -2.71 13.19
C PHE A 168 -0.50 -1.28 12.63
N TRP A 169 -0.16 -1.10 11.34
CA TRP A 169 -0.15 0.21 10.70
C TRP A 169 -1.54 0.84 10.62
N LEU A 170 -2.52 0.11 10.10
CA LEU A 170 -3.88 0.63 9.93
C LEU A 170 -4.58 0.88 11.28
N THR A 171 -4.28 0.06 12.29
CA THR A 171 -4.78 0.30 13.66
C THR A 171 -4.12 1.54 14.25
N LEU A 172 -2.81 1.72 14.07
CA LEU A 172 -2.09 2.91 14.48
C LEU A 172 -2.61 4.17 13.79
N MET A 173 -2.91 4.08 12.48
CA MET A 173 -3.52 5.18 11.73
C MET A 173 -4.94 5.49 12.22
N GLY A 174 -5.71 4.46 12.60
CA GLY A 174 -7.00 4.65 13.26
C GLY A 174 -6.89 5.40 14.60
N LEU A 175 -5.90 5.03 15.42
CA LEU A 175 -5.58 5.75 16.67
C LEU A 175 -5.10 7.19 16.40
N ALA A 176 -4.23 7.34 15.39
CA ALA A 176 -3.74 8.65 14.98
C ALA A 176 -4.87 9.54 14.48
N GLY A 177 -5.88 8.96 13.82
CA GLY A 177 -7.10 9.70 13.40
C GLY A 177 -7.84 10.33 14.57
N GLU A 178 -7.92 9.63 15.70
CA GLU A 178 -8.48 10.20 16.94
C GLU A 178 -7.58 11.29 17.54
N GLY A 179 -6.26 11.06 17.55
CA GLY A 179 -5.27 11.95 18.18
C GLY A 179 -4.78 13.07 17.26
N SER A 180 -4.65 12.81 15.95
CA SER A 180 -4.00 13.72 15.01
C SER A 180 -4.80 14.98 14.73
N VAL A 181 -6.12 14.89 14.78
CA VAL A 181 -6.96 16.09 14.76
C VAL A 181 -6.66 17.00 15.97
N LYS A 182 -6.24 16.41 17.09
CA LYS A 182 -5.84 17.14 18.30
C LYS A 182 -4.38 17.61 18.30
N ILE A 183 -3.44 16.82 17.74
CA ILE A 183 -1.99 17.04 17.88
C ILE A 183 -1.37 17.73 16.67
N LEU A 184 -1.63 17.27 15.44
CA LEU A 184 -0.98 17.82 14.24
C LEU A 184 -1.67 19.06 13.69
N LYS A 185 -2.89 19.36 14.14
CA LYS A 185 -3.75 20.39 13.54
C LYS A 185 -3.78 20.24 12.00
N SER A 186 -4.71 20.86 11.31
CA SER A 186 -4.86 20.73 9.86
C SER A 186 -3.59 21.05 9.06
N LYS A 187 -2.80 22.02 9.46
CA LYS A 187 -1.54 22.37 8.76
C LYS A 187 -0.50 21.26 8.81
N GLY A 188 -0.27 20.64 9.97
CA GLY A 188 0.71 19.55 10.09
C GLY A 188 0.32 18.31 9.30
N TYR A 189 -0.98 17.95 9.30
CA TYR A 189 -1.48 16.85 8.49
C TYR A 189 -1.35 17.14 6.98
N GLY A 190 -1.66 18.37 6.54
CA GLY A 190 -1.46 18.77 5.15
C GLY A 190 0.01 18.70 4.71
N VAL A 191 0.96 19.12 5.57
CA VAL A 191 2.39 18.98 5.32
C VAL A 191 2.80 17.52 5.21
N LEU A 192 2.30 16.66 6.10
CA LEU A 192 2.56 15.22 6.04
C LEU A 192 2.15 14.63 4.68
N LEU A 193 0.94 14.94 4.19
CA LEU A 193 0.46 14.47 2.89
C LEU A 193 1.35 14.95 1.74
N ILE A 194 1.83 16.20 1.78
CA ILE A 194 2.74 16.73 0.75
C ILE A 194 4.07 15.97 0.76
N VAL A 195 4.65 15.72 1.94
CA VAL A 195 5.89 14.96 2.06
C VAL A 195 5.72 13.53 1.55
N LEU A 196 4.63 12.87 1.93
CA LEU A 196 4.33 11.51 1.46
C LEU A 196 4.12 11.47 -0.06
N GLY A 197 3.42 12.43 -0.63
CA GLY A 197 3.29 12.56 -2.08
C GLY A 197 4.62 12.79 -2.78
N ALA A 198 5.52 13.61 -2.22
CA ALA A 198 6.86 13.81 -2.77
C ALA A 198 7.70 12.51 -2.76
N VAL A 199 7.62 11.73 -1.69
CA VAL A 199 8.26 10.41 -1.61
C VAL A 199 7.74 9.48 -2.70
N LEU A 200 6.43 9.47 -2.96
CA LEU A 200 5.85 8.66 -4.05
C LEU A 200 6.37 9.09 -5.43
N ILE A 201 6.59 10.38 -5.69
CA ILE A 201 7.21 10.85 -6.93
C ILE A 201 8.62 10.26 -7.08
N LEU A 202 9.42 10.26 -6.01
CA LEU A 202 10.76 9.68 -6.04
C LEU A 202 10.72 8.18 -6.36
N PHE A 203 9.77 7.42 -5.81
CA PHE A 203 9.58 6.02 -6.16
C PHE A 203 9.18 5.83 -7.63
N ALA A 204 8.23 6.62 -8.14
CA ALA A 204 7.82 6.54 -9.55
C ALA A 204 9.00 6.86 -10.49
N MET A 205 9.83 7.83 -10.13
CA MET A 205 11.04 8.16 -10.89
C MET A 205 12.04 7.00 -10.86
N ASN A 206 12.28 6.39 -9.70
CA ASN A 206 13.20 5.26 -9.58
C ASN A 206 12.79 4.09 -10.48
N ILE A 207 11.51 3.67 -10.40
CA ILE A 207 10.97 2.61 -11.26
C ILE A 207 11.12 2.96 -12.74
N SER A 208 10.84 4.20 -13.11
CA SER A 208 10.96 4.65 -14.50
C SER A 208 12.41 4.63 -14.98
N LEU A 209 13.35 5.11 -14.16
CA LEU A 209 14.79 5.14 -14.49
C LEU A 209 15.35 3.73 -14.62
N GLU A 210 15.00 2.82 -13.71
CA GLU A 210 15.43 1.43 -13.74
C GLU A 210 14.96 0.73 -15.03
N ILE A 211 13.68 0.83 -15.37
CA ILE A 211 13.09 0.05 -16.48
C ILE A 211 13.41 0.66 -17.84
N PHE A 212 13.40 1.99 -17.98
CA PHE A 212 13.59 2.64 -19.26
C PHE A 212 15.06 2.98 -19.57
N LEU A 213 15.88 3.19 -18.55
CA LEU A 213 17.26 3.65 -18.71
C LEU A 213 18.29 2.69 -18.10
N ASN A 214 17.88 1.61 -17.45
CA ASN A 214 18.72 0.70 -16.66
C ASN A 214 19.60 1.44 -15.63
N LEU A 215 19.05 2.50 -15.02
CA LEU A 215 19.73 3.29 -14.02
C LEU A 215 19.05 3.06 -12.65
N ASP A 216 19.76 2.46 -11.72
CA ASP A 216 19.35 2.34 -10.33
C ASP A 216 19.67 3.65 -9.61
N PHE A 217 18.63 4.42 -9.25
CA PHE A 217 18.80 5.67 -8.53
C PHE A 217 18.73 5.46 -7.01
N LEU A 218 17.94 4.49 -6.56
CA LEU A 218 17.81 4.11 -5.15
C LEU A 218 18.20 2.63 -5.00
N PRO A 219 19.07 2.29 -4.04
CA PRO A 219 19.55 0.92 -3.82
C PRO A 219 18.54 0.09 -3.02
N PHE A 220 17.37 -0.21 -3.59
CA PHE A 220 16.36 -1.06 -2.95
C PHE A 220 16.06 -2.31 -3.77
#